data_87f9bb8f021356662c54d88c4c97aaaa
#
_entry.id   87f9bb8f021356662c54d88c4c97aaaa
#
_cell.length_a   1.000
_cell.length_b   1.000
_cell.length_c   1.000
_cell.angle_alpha   90.00
_cell.angle_beta   90.00
_cell.angle_gamma   90.00
#
_symmetry.space_group_name_H-M   'P 1'
#
loop_
_entity.id
_entity.type
_entity.pdbx_description
1 polymer ?
#
loop_
_entity_poly.entity_id
_entity_poly.type
_entity_poly.pdbx_seq_one_letter_code
_entity_poly.pdbx_strand_id
1 'polypeptide(L)'
;MPDWKIPALCLVAALAFIEPSDISSRLKTPPAAETIRGRSGTSSRPAPQGTHYRGRVTSVHDGDTVRITDTDGRRHKVRLAYIDAPEIGQTHGIESRDRLRRILSDETVDVQVTDTDRYGREVAYLFSDGLDINLSQIENGAAWHYTSIAKKQQPKADFATYAAAEAYAQAERTGLWAKREPLAPWLFRKQQHTAQPQ
;
A
#
# COMPACT_ATOMS: atom_id res chain seq x y z
N MET A 1 50.89 -8.76 22.89
CA MET A 1 49.91 -9.83 22.63
C MET A 1 49.40 -10.32 23.95
N PRO A 2 48.15 -10.06 24.30
CA PRO A 2 47.49 -10.83 25.34
C PRO A 2 46.31 -11.62 24.72
N ASP A 3 46.30 -12.93 24.97
CA ASP A 3 45.32 -13.91 24.60
C ASP A 3 44.00 -13.69 25.33
N TRP A 4 42.91 -13.46 24.59
CA TRP A 4 41.56 -13.42 25.15
C TRP A 4 40.90 -14.78 24.97
N LYS A 5 40.90 -15.59 26.01
CA LYS A 5 40.13 -16.84 26.07
C LYS A 5 38.67 -16.52 26.46
N ILE A 6 37.74 -16.80 25.58
CA ILE A 6 36.29 -16.74 25.86
C ILE A 6 35.88 -18.06 26.49
N PRO A 7 35.22 -18.10 27.67
CA PRO A 7 34.67 -19.34 28.22
C PRO A 7 33.33 -19.65 27.54
N ALA A 8 33.20 -20.88 27.04
CA ALA A 8 31.96 -21.46 26.56
C ALA A 8 30.99 -21.67 27.73
N LEU A 9 29.86 -20.96 27.73
CA LEU A 9 28.76 -21.16 28.65
C LEU A 9 27.75 -22.10 28.00
N CYS A 10 27.71 -23.36 28.47
CA CYS A 10 26.67 -24.32 28.11
C CYS A 10 25.33 -23.88 28.70
N LEU A 11 24.39 -23.49 27.84
CA LEU A 11 23.00 -23.28 28.21
C LEU A 11 22.22 -24.58 27.93
N VAL A 12 21.92 -25.35 28.98
CA VAL A 12 21.02 -26.50 28.92
C VAL A 12 19.60 -25.96 28.79
N ALA A 13 19.00 -26.12 27.63
CA ALA A 13 17.57 -25.83 27.42
C ALA A 13 16.74 -27.02 27.95
N ALA A 14 15.99 -26.80 29.02
CA ALA A 14 14.97 -27.72 29.52
C ALA A 14 13.79 -27.72 28.53
N LEU A 15 13.59 -28.84 27.83
CA LEU A 15 12.38 -29.15 27.07
C LEU A 15 11.26 -29.48 28.05
N ALA A 16 10.32 -28.55 28.21
CA ALA A 16 9.04 -28.83 28.85
C ALA A 16 8.13 -29.52 27.83
N PHE A 17 7.86 -30.82 28.06
CA PHE A 17 6.83 -31.57 27.36
C PHE A 17 5.46 -30.97 27.74
N ILE A 18 4.75 -30.39 26.80
CA ILE A 18 3.33 -30.05 26.94
C ILE A 18 2.54 -31.13 26.25
N GLU A 19 1.79 -31.89 27.04
CA GLU A 19 0.85 -32.92 26.62
C GLU A 19 -0.26 -32.33 25.75
N PRO A 20 -0.67 -32.96 24.63
CA PRO A 20 -1.80 -32.54 23.84
C PRO A 20 -3.10 -33.14 24.38
N SER A 21 -3.74 -32.46 25.30
CA SER A 21 -5.09 -32.84 25.73
C SER A 21 -5.99 -31.59 25.71
N ASP A 22 -7.07 -31.70 24.92
CA ASP A 22 -8.32 -30.97 25.03
C ASP A 22 -8.43 -29.56 24.43
N ILE A 23 -8.35 -29.47 23.08
CA ILE A 23 -9.01 -28.39 22.36
C ILE A 23 -9.99 -28.94 21.31
N SER A 24 -10.98 -29.69 21.80
CA SER A 24 -12.08 -30.18 20.97
C SER A 24 -13.42 -29.79 21.58
N SER A 25 -13.68 -28.51 21.70
CA SER A 25 -15.07 -28.01 21.88
C SER A 25 -15.08 -26.49 21.98
N ARG A 26 -15.09 -25.77 20.88
CA ARG A 26 -15.73 -24.43 20.68
C ARG A 26 -15.44 -23.85 19.27
N LEU A 27 -15.58 -24.66 18.25
CA LEU A 27 -15.79 -24.08 16.90
C LEU A 27 -17.28 -23.77 16.78
N LYS A 28 -17.65 -22.54 17.17
CA LYS A 28 -18.90 -21.95 16.71
C LYS A 28 -18.75 -21.70 15.21
N THR A 29 -19.43 -22.48 14.41
CA THR A 29 -19.64 -22.26 12.99
C THR A 29 -20.18 -20.83 12.78
N PRO A 30 -19.55 -20.01 11.91
CA PRO A 30 -20.17 -18.76 11.50
C PRO A 30 -21.45 -19.10 10.71
N PRO A 31 -22.50 -18.27 10.81
CA PRO A 31 -23.72 -18.48 10.06
C PRO A 31 -23.39 -18.48 8.57
N ALA A 32 -24.03 -19.41 7.85
CA ALA A 32 -23.91 -19.57 6.41
C ALA A 32 -24.11 -18.22 5.70
N ALA A 33 -23.15 -17.85 4.86
CA ALA A 33 -23.26 -16.70 3.99
C ALA A 33 -24.50 -16.89 3.09
N GLU A 34 -25.45 -16.00 3.27
CA GLU A 34 -26.62 -15.90 2.39
C GLU A 34 -26.13 -15.61 0.96
N THR A 35 -26.30 -16.59 0.10
CA THR A 35 -26.03 -16.47 -1.34
C THR A 35 -27.03 -15.49 -1.95
N ILE A 36 -26.66 -14.23 -2.04
CA ILE A 36 -27.37 -13.27 -2.87
C ILE A 36 -27.01 -13.56 -4.34
N ARG A 37 -27.83 -14.44 -4.97
CA ARG A 37 -27.88 -14.55 -6.43
C ARG A 37 -28.48 -13.26 -6.99
N GLY A 38 -27.71 -12.56 -7.83
CA GLY A 38 -28.35 -11.71 -8.78
C GLY A 38 -27.69 -10.37 -9.05
N ARG A 39 -27.22 -10.28 -10.24
CA ARG A 39 -27.00 -9.17 -11.15
C ARG A 39 -25.54 -8.94 -11.48
N SER A 40 -25.15 -9.52 -12.60
CA SER A 40 -24.00 -9.06 -13.39
C SER A 40 -24.30 -7.66 -13.95
N GLY A 41 -24.14 -6.67 -13.10
CA GLY A 41 -24.06 -5.27 -13.49
C GLY A 41 -22.64 -4.82 -13.17
N THR A 42 -21.92 -4.34 -14.17
CA THR A 42 -20.61 -3.70 -13.97
C THR A 42 -20.81 -2.41 -13.17
N SER A 43 -21.03 -2.54 -11.86
CA SER A 43 -21.17 -1.40 -10.96
C SER A 43 -19.80 -0.75 -10.82
N SER A 44 -19.69 0.50 -11.24
CA SER A 44 -18.51 1.35 -11.02
C SER A 44 -18.58 2.11 -9.69
N ARG A 45 -19.51 1.74 -8.80
CA ARG A 45 -19.63 2.38 -7.50
C ARG A 45 -18.46 1.94 -6.61
N PRO A 46 -17.74 2.88 -5.96
CA PRO A 46 -16.66 2.55 -5.04
C PRO A 46 -17.15 1.66 -3.90
N ALA A 47 -16.27 0.77 -3.43
CA ALA A 47 -16.54 -0.02 -2.24
C ALA A 47 -16.58 0.87 -1.00
N PRO A 48 -17.44 0.58 0.01
CA PRO A 48 -17.48 1.32 1.27
C PRO A 48 -16.16 1.28 2.02
N GLN A 49 -15.93 2.30 2.87
CA GLN A 49 -14.82 2.30 3.82
C GLN A 49 -14.83 1.04 4.69
N GLY A 50 -13.65 0.47 4.96
CA GLY A 50 -13.49 -0.77 5.71
C GLY A 50 -13.73 -2.04 4.89
N THR A 51 -14.07 -1.91 3.62
CA THR A 51 -14.18 -3.08 2.73
C THR A 51 -12.82 -3.67 2.44
N HIS A 52 -12.77 -5.01 2.48
CA HIS A 52 -11.61 -5.80 2.06
C HIS A 52 -12.04 -6.69 0.89
N TYR A 53 -11.25 -6.70 -0.17
CA TYR A 53 -11.47 -7.60 -1.31
C TYR A 53 -10.14 -7.97 -1.97
N ARG A 54 -10.18 -9.04 -2.76
CA ARG A 54 -9.09 -9.44 -3.64
C ARG A 54 -9.46 -9.17 -5.09
N GLY A 55 -8.49 -8.77 -5.87
CA GLY A 55 -8.72 -8.54 -7.29
C GLY A 55 -7.44 -8.47 -8.09
N ARG A 56 -7.58 -8.68 -9.41
CA ARG A 56 -6.46 -8.60 -10.34
C ARG A 56 -6.28 -7.16 -10.82
N VAL A 57 -5.05 -6.68 -10.80
CA VAL A 57 -4.70 -5.38 -11.37
C VAL A 57 -4.79 -5.45 -12.90
N THR A 58 -5.66 -4.63 -13.47
CA THR A 58 -5.92 -4.61 -14.92
C THR A 58 -5.24 -3.44 -15.64
N SER A 59 -4.91 -2.38 -14.92
CA SER A 59 -4.08 -1.29 -15.44
C SER A 59 -3.50 -0.42 -14.32
N VAL A 60 -2.35 0.17 -14.59
CA VAL A 60 -1.70 1.18 -13.76
C VAL A 60 -1.73 2.50 -14.52
N HIS A 61 -2.35 3.53 -13.92
CA HIS A 61 -2.54 4.84 -14.56
C HIS A 61 -1.33 5.75 -14.35
N ASP A 62 -0.91 5.88 -13.10
CA ASP A 62 0.25 6.63 -12.63
C ASP A 62 0.91 5.90 -11.46
N GLY A 63 1.77 6.57 -10.71
CA GLY A 63 2.53 5.96 -9.61
C GLY A 63 1.73 5.67 -8.34
N ASP A 64 0.45 6.06 -8.27
CA ASP A 64 -0.42 5.84 -7.11
C ASP A 64 -1.87 5.48 -7.46
N THR A 65 -2.19 5.27 -8.74
CA THR A 65 -3.57 5.00 -9.19
C THR A 65 -3.62 3.78 -10.10
N VAL A 66 -4.46 2.80 -9.73
CA VAL A 66 -4.63 1.55 -10.45
C VAL A 66 -6.11 1.24 -10.74
N ARG A 67 -6.35 0.32 -11.66
CA ARG A 67 -7.64 -0.32 -11.88
C ARG A 67 -7.55 -1.78 -11.50
N ILE A 68 -8.54 -2.25 -10.76
CA ILE A 68 -8.61 -3.62 -10.26
C ILE A 68 -9.96 -4.21 -10.68
N THR A 69 -9.97 -5.48 -11.06
CA THR A 69 -11.19 -6.26 -11.21
C THR A 69 -11.22 -7.30 -10.10
N ASP A 70 -12.25 -7.27 -9.25
CA ASP A 70 -12.41 -8.19 -8.14
C ASP A 70 -12.86 -9.59 -8.61
N THR A 71 -12.96 -10.52 -7.68
CA THR A 71 -13.39 -11.91 -7.95
C THR A 71 -14.82 -12.01 -8.45
N ASP A 72 -15.66 -11.00 -8.19
CA ASP A 72 -17.04 -10.92 -8.69
C ASP A 72 -17.14 -10.25 -10.06
N GLY A 73 -16.01 -9.83 -10.65
CA GLY A 73 -15.94 -9.14 -11.94
C GLY A 73 -16.26 -7.65 -11.88
N ARG A 74 -16.35 -7.06 -10.67
CA ARG A 74 -16.56 -5.61 -10.50
C ARG A 74 -15.26 -4.87 -10.74
N ARG A 75 -15.36 -3.68 -11.35
CA ARG A 75 -14.21 -2.84 -11.65
C ARG A 75 -14.09 -1.73 -10.62
N HIS A 76 -12.90 -1.61 -10.05
CA HIS A 76 -12.53 -0.63 -9.05
C HIS A 76 -11.48 0.32 -9.61
N LYS A 77 -11.59 1.61 -9.28
CA LYS A 77 -10.54 2.60 -9.48
C LYS A 77 -9.98 2.96 -8.13
N VAL A 78 -8.74 2.55 -7.88
CA VAL A 78 -8.12 2.62 -6.56
C VAL A 78 -6.96 3.62 -6.60
N ARG A 79 -6.93 4.52 -5.62
CA ARG A 79 -5.82 5.39 -5.29
C ARG A 79 -5.11 4.85 -4.05
N LEU A 80 -3.83 4.67 -4.13
CA LEU A 80 -3.02 4.20 -3.01
C LEU A 80 -3.08 5.22 -1.87
N ALA A 81 -3.44 4.76 -0.67
CA ALA A 81 -3.62 5.60 0.51
C ALA A 81 -2.30 6.19 1.00
N TYR A 82 -2.35 7.42 1.51
CA TYR A 82 -1.28 8.10 2.23
C TYR A 82 0.01 8.37 1.45
N ILE A 83 0.02 8.11 0.14
CA ILE A 83 1.13 8.47 -0.73
C ILE A 83 0.65 9.45 -1.82
N ASP A 84 1.59 10.16 -2.43
CA ASP A 84 1.33 11.03 -3.59
C ASP A 84 2.49 10.88 -4.57
N ALA A 85 2.22 10.27 -5.72
CA ALA A 85 3.23 10.03 -6.74
C ALA A 85 3.34 11.21 -7.71
N PRO A 86 4.51 11.42 -8.33
CA PRO A 86 4.65 12.42 -9.38
C PRO A 86 3.66 12.16 -10.52
N GLU A 87 3.06 13.24 -11.02
CA GLU A 87 2.17 13.19 -12.18
C GLU A 87 2.92 12.72 -13.44
N ILE A 88 2.23 12.13 -14.40
CA ILE A 88 2.87 11.60 -15.62
C ILE A 88 3.70 12.65 -16.37
N GLY A 89 3.25 13.91 -16.38
CA GLY A 89 3.98 15.03 -16.98
C GLY A 89 5.04 15.65 -16.07
N GLN A 90 5.23 15.13 -14.87
CA GLN A 90 6.21 15.59 -13.91
C GLN A 90 7.49 14.75 -14.01
N THR A 91 8.62 15.33 -13.63
CA THR A 91 9.86 14.54 -13.49
C THR A 91 9.63 13.34 -12.56
N HIS A 92 10.10 12.16 -12.94
CA HIS A 92 9.87 10.87 -12.28
C HIS A 92 8.43 10.33 -12.34
N GLY A 93 7.49 10.97 -13.03
CA GLY A 93 6.12 10.47 -13.12
C GLY A 93 6.02 9.15 -13.89
N ILE A 94 6.74 9.07 -15.02
CA ILE A 94 6.77 7.85 -15.85
C ILE A 94 7.49 6.71 -15.10
N GLU A 95 8.62 7.00 -14.47
CA GLU A 95 9.41 6.02 -13.71
C GLU A 95 8.63 5.47 -12.53
N SER A 96 7.91 6.33 -11.81
CA SER A 96 7.03 5.94 -10.70
C SER A 96 5.92 4.99 -11.17
N ARG A 97 5.20 5.37 -12.25
CA ARG A 97 4.18 4.51 -12.86
C ARG A 97 4.74 3.17 -13.31
N ASP A 98 5.87 3.19 -14.02
CA ASP A 98 6.43 1.98 -14.62
C ASP A 98 7.00 1.05 -13.56
N ARG A 99 7.49 1.60 -12.44
CA ARG A 99 7.82 0.81 -11.25
C ARG A 99 6.58 0.10 -10.71
N LEU A 100 5.50 0.84 -10.43
CA LEU A 100 4.25 0.27 -9.93
C LEU A 100 3.69 -0.79 -10.88
N ARG A 101 3.76 -0.55 -12.20
CA ARG A 101 3.35 -1.50 -13.22
C ARG A 101 4.17 -2.80 -13.17
N ARG A 102 5.50 -2.72 -13.01
CA ARG A 102 6.35 -3.93 -12.91
C ARG A 102 6.01 -4.79 -11.71
N ILE A 103 5.62 -4.18 -10.58
CA ILE A 103 5.28 -4.91 -9.37
C ILE A 103 3.89 -5.54 -9.47
N LEU A 104 2.95 -4.87 -10.16
CA LEU A 104 1.54 -5.21 -10.13
C LEU A 104 1.00 -5.76 -11.46
N SER A 105 1.85 -5.98 -12.48
CA SER A 105 1.39 -6.49 -13.77
C SER A 105 0.81 -7.89 -13.62
N ASP A 106 -0.49 -8.02 -13.91
CA ASP A 106 -1.28 -9.25 -13.79
C ASP A 106 -1.34 -9.87 -12.38
N GLU A 107 -0.87 -9.14 -11.36
CA GLU A 107 -0.89 -9.60 -9.98
C GLU A 107 -2.30 -9.52 -9.36
N THR A 108 -2.57 -10.46 -8.48
CA THR A 108 -3.72 -10.43 -7.58
C THR A 108 -3.32 -9.76 -6.28
N VAL A 109 -4.02 -8.69 -5.92
CA VAL A 109 -3.76 -7.90 -4.72
C VAL A 109 -4.89 -8.01 -3.72
N ASP A 110 -4.54 -7.88 -2.44
CA ASP A 110 -5.48 -7.66 -1.35
C ASP A 110 -5.65 -6.15 -1.17
N VAL A 111 -6.90 -5.69 -1.17
CA VAL A 111 -7.28 -4.28 -1.11
C VAL A 111 -7.99 -4.00 0.20
N GLN A 112 -7.49 -3.01 0.96
CA GLN A 112 -8.13 -2.51 2.18
C GLN A 112 -8.57 -1.07 1.96
N VAL A 113 -9.86 -0.85 1.74
CA VAL A 113 -10.43 0.46 1.47
C VAL A 113 -10.51 1.27 2.77
N THR A 114 -9.83 2.41 2.79
CA THR A 114 -9.82 3.33 3.95
C THR A 114 -10.78 4.50 3.77
N ASP A 115 -11.05 4.91 2.52
CA ASP A 115 -11.92 6.05 2.21
C ASP A 115 -12.36 6.01 0.73
N THR A 116 -13.22 6.96 0.36
CA THR A 116 -13.55 7.27 -1.04
C THR A 116 -13.32 8.74 -1.29
N ASP A 117 -12.52 9.07 -2.29
CA ASP A 117 -12.22 10.47 -2.59
C ASP A 117 -13.37 11.18 -3.36
N ARG A 118 -13.23 12.51 -3.48
CA ARG A 118 -14.22 13.35 -4.18
C ARG A 118 -14.42 13.01 -5.66
N TYR A 119 -13.51 12.24 -6.25
CA TYR A 119 -13.57 11.79 -7.65
C TYR A 119 -14.15 10.38 -7.77
N GLY A 120 -14.62 9.80 -6.67
CA GLY A 120 -15.20 8.46 -6.62
C GLY A 120 -14.15 7.34 -6.75
N ARG A 121 -12.86 7.61 -6.46
CA ARG A 121 -11.85 6.57 -6.35
C ARG A 121 -11.84 6.01 -4.93
N GLU A 122 -11.67 4.71 -4.81
CA GLU A 122 -11.38 4.08 -3.52
C GLU A 122 -9.97 4.46 -3.10
N VAL A 123 -9.81 4.94 -1.88
CA VAL A 123 -8.51 5.18 -1.25
C VAL A 123 -8.18 3.95 -0.42
N ALA A 124 -7.07 3.27 -0.73
CA ALA A 124 -6.82 1.97 -0.14
C ALA A 124 -5.32 1.68 0.10
N TYR A 125 -5.07 0.78 1.07
CA TYR A 125 -3.83 0.02 1.07
C TYR A 125 -3.94 -1.13 0.06
N LEU A 126 -2.84 -1.41 -0.61
CA LEU A 126 -2.68 -2.55 -1.51
C LEU A 126 -1.57 -3.45 -0.98
N PHE A 127 -1.87 -4.76 -0.93
CA PHE A 127 -0.88 -5.76 -0.56
C PHE A 127 -0.76 -6.80 -1.67
N SER A 128 0.46 -7.17 -2.03
CA SER A 128 0.78 -8.29 -2.92
C SER A 128 1.76 -9.20 -2.20
N ASP A 129 1.38 -10.46 -2.01
CA ASP A 129 2.16 -11.47 -1.27
C ASP A 129 2.65 -10.96 0.11
N GLY A 130 1.80 -10.20 0.81
CA GLY A 130 2.10 -9.61 2.11
C GLY A 130 2.98 -8.34 2.07
N LEU A 131 3.44 -7.92 0.90
CA LEU A 131 4.17 -6.67 0.72
C LEU A 131 3.19 -5.48 0.65
N ASP A 132 3.39 -4.48 1.49
CA ASP A 132 2.69 -3.18 1.39
C ASP A 132 3.22 -2.41 0.17
N ILE A 133 2.41 -2.34 -0.88
CA ILE A 133 2.76 -1.69 -2.14
C ILE A 133 2.88 -0.17 -2.00
N ASN A 134 2.04 0.43 -1.14
CA ASN A 134 2.06 1.86 -0.88
C ASN A 134 3.39 2.25 -0.22
N LEU A 135 3.79 1.51 0.83
CA LEU A 135 5.08 1.69 1.50
C LEU A 135 6.24 1.47 0.53
N SER A 136 6.17 0.41 -0.28
CA SER A 136 7.21 0.09 -1.27
C SER A 136 7.43 1.21 -2.30
N GLN A 137 6.38 1.97 -2.66
CA GLN A 137 6.52 3.15 -3.53
C GLN A 137 7.33 4.27 -2.84
N ILE A 138 7.16 4.46 -1.52
CA ILE A 138 7.94 5.44 -0.74
C ILE A 138 9.39 4.99 -0.60
N GLU A 139 9.63 3.75 -0.16
CA GLU A 139 10.97 3.18 0.06
C GLU A 139 11.88 3.31 -1.15
N ASN A 140 11.29 3.20 -2.34
CA ASN A 140 12.02 3.29 -3.60
C ASN A 140 12.02 4.69 -4.22
N GLY A 141 11.61 5.70 -3.46
CA GLY A 141 11.55 7.07 -3.94
C GLY A 141 10.66 7.23 -5.18
N ALA A 142 9.61 6.44 -5.31
CA ALA A 142 8.63 6.54 -6.39
C ALA A 142 7.43 7.41 -6.02
N ALA A 143 7.19 7.64 -4.73
CA ALA A 143 6.13 8.50 -4.23
C ALA A 143 6.58 9.23 -2.95
N TRP A 144 5.87 10.29 -2.62
CA TRP A 144 5.97 11.03 -1.37
C TRP A 144 5.05 10.42 -0.32
N HIS A 145 5.43 10.44 0.95
CA HIS A 145 4.49 10.28 2.05
C HIS A 145 3.56 11.50 2.13
N TYR A 146 2.28 11.34 1.83
CA TYR A 146 1.33 12.46 1.79
C TYR A 146 0.88 12.88 3.20
N THR A 147 1.82 13.48 3.93
CA THR A 147 1.71 13.75 5.37
C THR A 147 0.54 14.67 5.75
N SER A 148 0.06 15.55 4.86
CA SER A 148 -1.08 16.43 5.15
C SER A 148 -2.39 15.67 5.41
N ILE A 149 -2.57 14.51 4.75
CA ILE A 149 -3.69 13.59 4.96
C ILE A 149 -3.32 12.54 6.01
N ALA A 150 -2.14 11.93 5.87
CA ALA A 150 -1.68 10.84 6.70
C ALA A 150 -1.69 11.19 8.21
N LYS A 151 -1.26 12.39 8.61
CA LYS A 151 -1.29 12.84 10.02
C LYS A 151 -2.67 12.77 10.68
N LYS A 152 -3.74 12.82 9.87
CA LYS A 152 -5.12 12.88 10.40
C LYS A 152 -5.81 11.52 10.40
N GLN A 153 -5.42 10.62 9.48
CA GLN A 153 -6.19 9.43 9.15
C GLN A 153 -5.40 8.12 9.24
N GLN A 154 -4.07 8.18 9.02
CA GLN A 154 -3.23 6.99 9.02
C GLN A 154 -2.99 6.51 10.47
N PRO A 155 -3.03 5.19 10.75
CA PRO A 155 -2.63 4.65 12.03
C PRO A 155 -1.21 5.12 12.42
N LYS A 156 -1.00 5.44 13.70
CA LYS A 156 0.29 6.03 14.15
C LYS A 156 1.51 5.18 13.83
N ALA A 157 1.38 3.85 13.92
CA ALA A 157 2.47 2.92 13.59
C ALA A 157 2.84 2.99 12.11
N ASP A 158 1.82 2.94 11.23
CA ASP A 158 2.02 3.01 9.78
C ASP A 158 2.58 4.38 9.37
N PHE A 159 2.08 5.45 9.98
CA PHE A 159 2.61 6.80 9.75
C PHE A 159 4.11 6.87 10.07
N ALA A 160 4.52 6.31 11.21
CA ALA A 160 5.94 6.31 11.61
C ALA A 160 6.79 5.50 10.63
N THR A 161 6.29 4.34 10.18
CA THR A 161 6.97 3.48 9.19
C THR A 161 7.12 4.19 7.85
N TYR A 162 6.06 4.82 7.33
CA TYR A 162 6.10 5.55 6.06
C TYR A 162 7.01 6.78 6.13
N ALA A 163 6.99 7.50 7.26
CA ALA A 163 7.87 8.65 7.47
C ALA A 163 9.35 8.23 7.55
N ALA A 164 9.65 7.10 8.19
CA ALA A 164 11.01 6.56 8.24
C ALA A 164 11.48 6.09 6.85
N ALA A 165 10.61 5.45 6.08
CA ALA A 165 10.89 5.02 4.71
C ALA A 165 11.20 6.21 3.79
N GLU A 166 10.42 7.29 3.88
CA GLU A 166 10.69 8.52 3.11
C GLU A 166 12.02 9.14 3.50
N ALA A 167 12.29 9.26 4.81
CA ALA A 167 13.56 9.81 5.31
C ALA A 167 14.76 8.98 4.83
N TYR A 168 14.63 7.65 4.82
CA TYR A 168 15.67 6.76 4.32
C TYR A 168 15.87 6.95 2.80
N ALA A 169 14.80 6.95 2.01
CA ALA A 169 14.86 7.16 0.56
C ALA A 169 15.52 8.52 0.21
N GLN A 170 15.25 9.57 1.02
CA GLN A 170 15.86 10.88 0.87
C GLN A 170 17.37 10.85 1.17
N ALA A 171 17.78 10.20 2.26
CA ALA A 171 19.19 10.08 2.65
C ALA A 171 19.99 9.32 1.58
N GLU A 172 19.45 8.23 1.06
CA GLU A 172 20.04 7.40 0.01
C GLU A 172 19.90 8.00 -1.40
N ARG A 173 19.19 9.13 -1.54
CA ARG A 173 18.90 9.77 -2.83
C ARG A 173 18.25 8.85 -3.84
N THR A 174 17.36 7.99 -3.38
CA THR A 174 16.69 6.98 -4.20
C THR A 174 15.57 7.60 -5.05
N GLY A 175 15.46 7.18 -6.30
CA GLY A 175 14.36 7.55 -7.20
C GLY A 175 14.23 9.07 -7.40
N LEU A 176 13.07 9.63 -7.07
CA LEU A 176 12.80 11.08 -7.19
C LEU A 176 13.75 11.94 -6.34
N TRP A 177 14.33 11.37 -5.25
CA TRP A 177 15.25 12.04 -4.35
C TRP A 177 16.69 12.15 -4.90
N ALA A 178 16.98 11.50 -6.04
CA ALA A 178 18.25 11.68 -6.75
C ALA A 178 18.44 13.13 -7.20
N LYS A 179 17.35 13.85 -7.46
CA LYS A 179 17.37 15.29 -7.69
C LYS A 179 17.47 16.06 -6.39
N ARG A 180 18.23 17.15 -6.44
CA ARG A 180 18.19 18.15 -5.39
C ARG A 180 16.85 18.90 -5.51
N GLU A 181 16.05 18.90 -4.44
CA GLU A 181 14.76 19.60 -4.36
C GLU A 181 13.73 19.11 -5.40
N PRO A 182 13.27 17.86 -5.35
CA PRO A 182 12.21 17.40 -6.25
C PRO A 182 10.89 18.14 -5.95
N LEU A 183 10.19 18.57 -7.00
CA LEU A 183 8.92 19.25 -6.85
C LEU A 183 7.83 18.27 -6.39
N ALA A 184 7.16 18.58 -5.30
CA ALA A 184 6.09 17.73 -4.78
C ALA A 184 4.85 17.74 -5.70
N PRO A 185 4.13 16.60 -5.87
CA PRO A 185 3.00 16.51 -6.81
C PRO A 185 1.89 17.52 -6.55
N TRP A 186 1.55 17.80 -5.31
CA TRP A 186 0.54 18.80 -4.95
C TRP A 186 0.96 20.23 -5.33
N LEU A 187 2.25 20.56 -5.31
CA LEU A 187 2.77 21.85 -5.76
C LEU A 187 2.74 21.93 -7.30
N PHE A 188 3.11 20.85 -7.98
CA PHE A 188 3.04 20.75 -9.42
C PHE A 188 1.59 20.97 -9.90
N ARG A 189 0.60 20.28 -9.33
CA ARG A 189 -0.82 20.48 -9.64
C ARG A 189 -1.27 21.92 -9.41
N LYS A 190 -0.83 22.54 -8.31
CA LYS A 190 -1.13 23.95 -8.03
C LYS A 190 -0.58 24.88 -9.10
N GLN A 191 0.66 24.66 -9.54
CA GLN A 191 1.27 25.46 -10.62
C GLN A 191 0.52 25.30 -11.95
N GLN A 192 0.09 24.09 -12.31
CA GLN A 192 -0.68 23.83 -13.52
C GLN A 192 -2.02 24.56 -13.51
N HIS A 193 -2.73 24.58 -12.37
CA HIS A 193 -4.00 25.30 -12.24
C HIS A 193 -3.84 26.83 -12.34
N THR A 194 -2.71 27.38 -11.91
CA THR A 194 -2.46 28.83 -12.01
C THR A 194 -1.95 29.24 -13.39
N ALA A 195 -1.40 28.31 -14.17
CA ALA A 195 -0.88 28.55 -15.51
C ALA A 195 -1.95 28.45 -16.61
N GLN A 196 -3.15 27.93 -16.31
CA GLN A 196 -4.30 27.91 -17.23
C GLN A 196 -5.19 29.14 -16.94
N PRO A 197 -5.16 30.22 -17.76
CA PRO A 197 -6.14 31.28 -17.63
C PRO A 197 -7.53 30.72 -17.94
N GLN A 198 -8.51 31.11 -17.13
CA GLN A 198 -9.94 30.83 -17.37
C GLN A 198 -10.42 31.50 -18.65
#